data_b00a5c23b35844ad23d3c9add1696020
#
_entry.id   b00a5c23b35844ad23d3c9add1696020
#
_cell.length_a   1.000
_cell.length_b   1.000
_cell.length_c   1.000
_cell.angle_alpha   90.00
_cell.angle_beta   90.00
_cell.angle_gamma   90.00
#
_symmetry.space_group_name_H-M   'P 1'
#
loop_
_entity.id
_entity.type
_entity.pdbx_description
1 polymer ?
#
loop_
_entity_poly.entity_id
_entity_poly.type
_entity_poly.pdbx_seq_one_letter_code
_entity_poly.pdbx_strand_id
1 'polypeptide(L)'
;SSVANLEGRVMRYPRMDKEVLATYSKGVIASSGCPSGIIQTRLRLGQFDEALRAAGEFQDIFGKDNFFIELMDHGLPIETQVTGDLLTIAKKLNAPLLATNDSHYVHAEDAGAQDAMLCINSGSRLDDPDRFKFDGTGYYIKTAEEMRELFKDHPDACDNTLVIAERCNVMFDDHEDGAFMPKFPCP
;
A
#
# COMPACT_ATOMS: atom_id res chain seq x y z
N SER A 1 -0.88 -10.92 -9.90
CA SER A 1 -0.34 -11.86 -8.88
C SER A 1 0.18 -13.15 -9.49
N SER A 2 -0.60 -13.87 -10.33
CA SER A 2 -0.21 -15.18 -10.87
C SER A 2 1.08 -15.13 -11.69
N VAL A 3 1.21 -14.18 -12.62
CA VAL A 3 2.44 -14.00 -13.42
C VAL A 3 3.64 -13.73 -12.53
N ALA A 4 3.52 -12.82 -11.56
CA ALA A 4 4.60 -12.53 -10.62
C ALA A 4 5.03 -13.76 -9.82
N ASN A 5 4.08 -14.65 -9.48
CA ASN A 5 4.38 -15.87 -8.74
C ASN A 5 5.01 -16.98 -9.62
N LEU A 6 4.60 -17.08 -10.87
CA LEU A 6 5.04 -18.14 -11.78
C LEU A 6 6.35 -17.77 -12.49
N GLU A 7 6.49 -16.54 -12.95
CA GLU A 7 7.57 -16.09 -13.82
C GLU A 7 8.49 -15.07 -13.16
N GLY A 8 7.96 -14.25 -12.23
CA GLY A 8 8.67 -13.16 -11.58
C GLY A 8 9.31 -13.53 -10.23
N ARG A 9 9.46 -14.81 -9.92
CA ARG A 9 9.99 -15.25 -8.63
C ARG A 9 11.50 -15.02 -8.52
N VAL A 10 11.86 -14.17 -7.56
CA VAL A 10 13.27 -13.99 -7.16
C VAL A 10 13.42 -14.62 -5.77
N MET A 11 14.08 -15.76 -5.69
CA MET A 11 14.15 -16.59 -4.47
C MET A 11 12.71 -16.99 -4.05
N ARG A 12 12.26 -16.59 -2.84
CA ARG A 12 10.92 -16.86 -2.32
C ARG A 12 9.89 -15.74 -2.57
N TYR A 13 10.31 -14.62 -3.14
CA TYR A 13 9.47 -13.43 -3.29
C TYR A 13 8.97 -13.28 -4.72
N PRO A 14 7.65 -13.32 -4.96
CA PRO A 14 7.07 -12.92 -6.24
C PRO A 14 7.36 -11.44 -6.48
N ARG A 15 7.85 -11.12 -7.67
CA ARG A 15 8.12 -9.75 -8.08
C ARG A 15 7.48 -9.46 -9.44
N MET A 16 7.17 -8.20 -9.67
CA MET A 16 6.66 -7.74 -10.95
C MET A 16 7.34 -6.42 -11.31
N ASP A 17 7.57 -6.22 -12.57
CA ASP A 17 8.06 -4.97 -13.14
C ASP A 17 6.91 -4.10 -13.68
N LYS A 18 7.26 -2.95 -14.21
CA LYS A 18 6.29 -2.01 -14.78
C LYS A 18 5.62 -2.54 -16.04
N GLU A 19 6.27 -3.42 -16.81
CA GLU A 19 5.69 -4.04 -18.01
C GLU A 19 4.55 -4.99 -17.63
N VAL A 20 4.77 -5.84 -16.64
CA VAL A 20 3.73 -6.71 -16.08
C VAL A 20 2.60 -5.88 -15.46
N LEU A 21 2.90 -4.81 -14.73
CA LEU A 21 1.89 -3.90 -14.19
C LEU A 21 1.05 -3.28 -15.32
N ALA A 22 1.68 -2.73 -16.36
CA ALA A 22 0.98 -2.13 -17.50
C ALA A 22 0.07 -3.12 -18.22
N THR A 23 0.55 -4.36 -18.40
CA THR A 23 -0.22 -5.43 -19.06
C THR A 23 -1.50 -5.78 -18.29
N TYR A 24 -1.46 -5.74 -16.95
CA TYR A 24 -2.55 -6.21 -16.09
C TYR A 24 -3.18 -5.10 -15.23
N SER A 25 -2.98 -3.83 -15.59
CA SER A 25 -3.52 -2.68 -14.85
C SER A 25 -5.02 -2.46 -14.98
N LYS A 26 -5.64 -3.03 -16.01
CA LYS A 26 -7.06 -2.84 -16.28
C LYS A 26 -7.93 -3.28 -15.10
N GLY A 27 -8.75 -2.37 -14.57
CA GLY A 27 -9.63 -2.62 -13.43
C GLY A 27 -8.91 -2.60 -12.07
N VAL A 28 -7.65 -2.15 -12.01
CA VAL A 28 -6.88 -2.03 -10.78
C VAL A 28 -6.76 -0.57 -10.38
N ILE A 29 -6.99 -0.28 -9.11
CA ILE A 29 -6.68 1.00 -8.47
C ILE A 29 -5.37 0.83 -7.71
N ALA A 30 -4.48 1.81 -7.80
CA ALA A 30 -3.17 1.79 -7.17
C ALA A 30 -2.90 3.06 -6.35
N SER A 31 -2.05 2.95 -5.35
CA SER A 31 -1.55 4.06 -4.56
C SER A 31 -0.03 4.17 -4.62
N SER A 32 0.50 5.31 -4.20
CA SER A 32 1.95 5.55 -4.17
C SER A 32 2.70 4.70 -3.12
N GLY A 33 1.98 4.04 -2.22
CA GLY A 33 2.51 3.12 -1.22
C GLY A 33 3.14 3.80 0.00
N CYS A 34 3.81 2.99 0.81
CA CYS A 34 4.39 3.36 2.09
C CYS A 34 5.80 4.00 1.96
N PRO A 35 6.44 4.45 3.08
CA PRO A 35 7.79 5.01 3.09
C PRO A 35 8.88 4.16 2.42
N SER A 36 8.68 2.86 2.29
CA SER A 36 9.59 1.95 1.58
C SER A 36 9.33 1.84 0.08
N GLY A 37 8.27 2.45 -0.43
CA GLY A 37 7.92 2.48 -1.85
C GLY A 37 8.90 3.31 -2.69
N ILE A 38 8.88 3.10 -4.01
CA ILE A 38 9.81 3.74 -4.95
C ILE A 38 9.74 5.27 -4.83
N ILE A 39 8.54 5.85 -4.80
CA ILE A 39 8.33 7.31 -4.78
C ILE A 39 8.91 7.90 -3.49
N GLN A 40 8.48 7.38 -2.33
CA GLN A 40 8.91 7.92 -1.04
C GLN A 40 10.39 7.65 -0.76
N THR A 41 10.95 6.53 -1.22
CA THR A 41 12.38 6.28 -1.14
C THR A 41 13.19 7.33 -1.90
N ARG A 42 12.75 7.74 -3.09
CA ARG A 42 13.40 8.82 -3.85
C ARG A 42 13.31 10.17 -3.13
N LEU A 43 12.15 10.49 -2.54
CA LEU A 43 11.98 11.71 -1.75
C LEU A 43 12.92 11.76 -0.55
N ARG A 44 13.04 10.66 0.20
CA ARG A 44 13.96 10.57 1.34
C ARG A 44 15.43 10.74 0.96
N LEU A 45 15.79 10.39 -0.27
CA LEU A 45 17.13 10.60 -0.83
C LEU A 45 17.31 12.00 -1.45
N GLY A 46 16.33 12.90 -1.33
CA GLY A 46 16.38 14.25 -1.92
C GLY A 46 16.23 14.26 -3.44
N GLN A 47 15.72 13.19 -4.04
CA GLN A 47 15.60 12.99 -5.49
C GLN A 47 14.16 13.30 -5.94
N PHE A 48 13.72 14.54 -5.75
CA PHE A 48 12.34 14.94 -6.05
C PHE A 48 11.91 14.69 -7.50
N ASP A 49 12.75 15.06 -8.49
CA ASP A 49 12.41 14.88 -9.90
C ASP A 49 12.28 13.40 -10.29
N GLU A 50 13.11 12.52 -9.70
CA GLU A 50 13.00 11.08 -9.88
C GLU A 50 11.72 10.52 -9.25
N ALA A 51 11.32 11.03 -8.09
CA ALA A 51 10.07 10.66 -7.43
C ALA A 51 8.86 11.10 -8.26
N LEU A 52 8.86 12.34 -8.76
CA LEU A 52 7.81 12.88 -9.62
C LEU A 52 7.69 12.06 -10.90
N ARG A 53 8.82 11.73 -11.54
CA ARG A 53 8.84 10.89 -12.74
C ARG A 53 8.26 9.50 -12.45
N ALA A 54 8.69 8.86 -11.36
CA ALA A 54 8.17 7.55 -10.98
C ALA A 54 6.66 7.57 -10.71
N ALA A 55 6.15 8.62 -10.05
CA ALA A 55 4.72 8.79 -9.80
C ALA A 55 3.94 8.99 -11.11
N GLY A 56 4.48 9.78 -12.05
CA GLY A 56 3.91 9.97 -13.39
C GLY A 56 3.83 8.66 -14.18
N GLU A 57 4.88 7.85 -14.15
CA GLU A 57 4.90 6.53 -14.80
C GLU A 57 3.82 5.58 -14.23
N PHE A 58 3.60 5.59 -12.91
CA PHE A 58 2.51 4.81 -12.32
C PHE A 58 1.14 5.36 -12.69
N GLN A 59 0.99 6.69 -12.72
CA GLN A 59 -0.26 7.31 -13.18
C GLN A 59 -0.56 6.96 -14.65
N ASP A 60 0.45 6.89 -15.52
CA ASP A 60 0.29 6.47 -16.91
C ASP A 60 -0.13 5.00 -17.03
N ILE A 61 0.42 4.12 -16.16
CA ILE A 61 0.09 2.68 -16.14
C ILE A 61 -1.36 2.43 -15.69
N PHE A 62 -1.80 3.08 -14.61
CA PHE A 62 -3.12 2.81 -14.01
C PHE A 62 -4.21 3.77 -14.49
N GLY A 63 -3.84 4.91 -15.04
CA GLY A 63 -4.74 6.00 -15.42
C GLY A 63 -4.95 7.01 -14.29
N LYS A 64 -5.26 8.25 -14.67
CA LYS A 64 -5.37 9.40 -13.75
C LYS A 64 -6.39 9.20 -12.62
N ASP A 65 -7.48 8.52 -12.90
CA ASP A 65 -8.56 8.27 -11.93
C ASP A 65 -8.32 7.03 -11.07
N ASN A 66 -7.25 6.27 -11.33
CA ASN A 66 -6.94 5.00 -10.69
C ASN A 66 -5.62 5.01 -9.93
N PHE A 67 -4.91 6.13 -9.91
CA PHE A 67 -3.66 6.28 -9.17
C PHE A 67 -3.77 7.39 -8.15
N PHE A 68 -3.52 7.06 -6.88
CA PHE A 68 -3.66 7.95 -5.73
C PHE A 68 -2.31 8.19 -5.07
N ILE A 69 -2.08 9.43 -4.62
CA ILE A 69 -0.94 9.74 -3.74
C ILE A 69 -1.37 9.46 -2.31
N GLU A 70 -0.73 8.48 -1.72
CA GLU A 70 -1.04 7.97 -0.39
C GLU A 70 -0.35 8.78 0.69
N LEU A 71 -1.11 9.17 1.71
CA LEU A 71 -0.65 9.85 2.90
C LEU A 71 -0.83 8.94 4.11
N MET A 72 0.24 8.82 4.91
CA MET A 72 0.25 8.14 6.20
C MET A 72 0.78 9.08 7.27
N ASP A 73 0.26 9.00 8.49
CA ASP A 73 0.74 9.76 9.63
C ASP A 73 0.65 8.92 10.92
N HIS A 74 1.80 8.40 11.33
CA HIS A 74 2.01 7.74 12.62
C HIS A 74 2.87 8.60 13.55
N GLY A 75 3.09 9.88 13.19
CA GLY A 75 3.98 10.79 13.90
C GLY A 75 5.47 10.48 13.70
N LEU A 76 5.82 9.74 12.64
CA LEU A 76 7.20 9.34 12.37
C LEU A 76 7.95 10.41 11.57
N PRO A 77 9.21 10.71 11.93
CA PRO A 77 10.03 11.66 11.17
C PRO A 77 10.14 11.33 9.69
N ILE A 78 10.18 10.05 9.35
CA ILE A 78 10.27 9.55 7.96
C ILE A 78 9.04 9.93 7.12
N GLU A 79 7.84 9.97 7.73
CA GLU A 79 6.60 10.37 7.07
C GLU A 79 6.53 11.88 6.94
N THR A 80 6.80 12.60 8.04
CA THR A 80 6.81 14.06 8.04
C THR A 80 7.78 14.64 7.02
N GLN A 81 8.95 14.01 6.83
CA GLN A 81 9.97 14.42 5.87
C GLN A 81 9.45 14.46 4.43
N VAL A 82 8.57 13.53 4.04
CA VAL A 82 8.14 13.38 2.64
C VAL A 82 6.75 13.93 2.34
N THR A 83 5.94 14.21 3.35
CA THR A 83 4.53 14.63 3.19
C THR A 83 4.40 15.86 2.31
N GLY A 84 5.21 16.91 2.53
CA GLY A 84 5.17 18.13 1.72
C GLY A 84 5.49 17.90 0.24
N ASP A 85 6.44 17.02 -0.03
CA ASP A 85 6.82 16.64 -1.39
C ASP A 85 5.75 15.76 -2.05
N LEU A 86 5.12 14.85 -1.31
CA LEU A 86 3.99 14.04 -1.80
C LEU A 86 2.80 14.93 -2.20
N LEU A 87 2.46 15.93 -1.40
CA LEU A 87 1.42 16.92 -1.71
C LEU A 87 1.79 17.72 -2.98
N THR A 88 3.05 18.08 -3.14
CA THR A 88 3.56 18.77 -4.33
C THR A 88 3.45 17.90 -5.58
N ILE A 89 3.79 16.61 -5.48
CA ILE A 89 3.65 15.62 -6.55
C ILE A 89 2.18 15.45 -6.92
N ALA A 90 1.29 15.26 -5.93
CA ALA A 90 -0.15 15.14 -6.14
C ALA A 90 -0.69 16.34 -6.95
N LYS A 91 -0.32 17.56 -6.56
CA LYS A 91 -0.71 18.79 -7.27
C LYS A 91 -0.16 18.85 -8.70
N LYS A 92 1.12 18.51 -8.90
CA LYS A 92 1.75 18.55 -10.24
C LYS A 92 1.13 17.54 -11.21
N LEU A 93 0.77 16.35 -10.73
CA LEU A 93 0.16 15.29 -11.52
C LEU A 93 -1.37 15.39 -11.58
N ASN A 94 -1.97 16.31 -10.83
CA ASN A 94 -3.41 16.34 -10.59
C ASN A 94 -3.93 14.95 -10.14
N ALA A 95 -3.17 14.29 -9.26
CA ALA A 95 -3.51 12.99 -8.71
C ALA A 95 -4.25 13.16 -7.39
N PRO A 96 -5.35 12.40 -7.15
CA PRO A 96 -6.09 12.47 -5.90
C PRO A 96 -5.25 11.96 -4.72
N LEU A 97 -5.51 12.49 -3.53
CA LEU A 97 -4.92 12.03 -2.26
C LEU A 97 -5.70 10.85 -1.70
N LEU A 98 -5.03 10.01 -0.92
CA LEU A 98 -5.63 8.88 -0.20
C LEU A 98 -5.03 8.80 1.20
N ALA A 99 -5.87 8.89 2.24
CA ALA A 99 -5.45 8.67 3.62
C ALA A 99 -5.50 7.19 3.98
N THR A 100 -4.40 6.65 4.49
CA THR A 100 -4.32 5.27 5.00
C THR A 100 -3.63 5.23 6.35
N ASN A 101 -3.75 4.10 7.06
CA ASN A 101 -3.16 3.91 8.37
C ASN A 101 -2.22 2.70 8.46
N ASP A 102 -1.90 2.05 7.35
CA ASP A 102 -1.03 0.86 7.37
C ASP A 102 -1.39 -0.12 8.51
N SER A 103 -2.69 -0.39 8.69
CA SER A 103 -3.19 -1.13 9.86
C SER A 103 -2.68 -2.56 9.88
N HIS A 104 -2.08 -2.96 10.99
CA HIS A 104 -1.49 -4.28 11.21
C HIS A 104 -2.18 -5.08 12.31
N TYR A 105 -3.04 -4.45 13.11
CA TYR A 105 -3.82 -5.06 14.17
C TYR A 105 -5.14 -4.31 14.39
N VAL A 106 -6.07 -4.90 15.12
CA VAL A 106 -7.44 -4.39 15.23
C VAL A 106 -7.55 -3.29 16.27
N HIS A 107 -7.11 -3.53 17.50
CA HIS A 107 -7.26 -2.61 18.62
C HIS A 107 -5.92 -2.03 19.05
N ALA A 108 -5.92 -0.82 19.60
CA ALA A 108 -4.69 -0.15 20.03
C ALA A 108 -3.86 -0.95 21.06
N GLU A 109 -4.54 -1.70 21.92
CA GLU A 109 -3.92 -2.61 22.90
C GLU A 109 -3.22 -3.82 22.29
N ASP A 110 -3.50 -4.17 21.04
CA ASP A 110 -2.90 -5.33 20.35
C ASP A 110 -1.45 -5.08 19.89
N ALA A 111 -0.93 -3.86 20.06
CA ALA A 111 0.43 -3.50 19.63
C ALA A 111 1.50 -4.45 20.20
N GLY A 112 1.36 -4.88 21.47
CA GLY A 112 2.27 -5.84 22.10
C GLY A 112 2.17 -7.24 21.51
N ALA A 113 0.98 -7.68 21.13
CA ALA A 113 0.76 -8.96 20.46
C ALA A 113 1.37 -8.96 19.07
N GLN A 114 1.19 -7.85 18.31
CA GLN A 114 1.83 -7.66 17.00
C GLN A 114 3.35 -7.72 17.11
N ASP A 115 3.94 -7.07 18.11
CA ASP A 115 5.39 -7.09 18.33
C ASP A 115 5.91 -8.52 18.61
N ALA A 116 5.17 -9.30 19.40
CA ALA A 116 5.49 -10.71 19.61
C ALA A 116 5.39 -11.54 18.32
N MET A 117 4.39 -11.28 17.47
CA MET A 117 4.24 -11.94 16.16
C MET A 117 5.40 -11.61 15.22
N LEU A 118 5.91 -10.39 15.24
CA LEU A 118 7.11 -10.01 14.47
C LEU A 118 8.34 -10.80 14.92
N CYS A 119 8.50 -11.03 16.22
CA CYS A 119 9.59 -11.86 16.75
C CYS A 119 9.47 -13.31 16.26
N ILE A 120 8.28 -13.89 16.30
CA ILE A 120 8.03 -15.26 15.79
C ILE A 120 8.39 -15.34 14.30
N ASN A 121 7.95 -14.38 13.51
CA ASN A 121 8.20 -14.34 12.05
C ASN A 121 9.68 -14.18 11.69
N SER A 122 10.43 -13.40 12.48
CA SER A 122 11.85 -13.13 12.24
C SER A 122 12.80 -14.11 12.93
N GLY A 123 12.31 -14.96 13.84
CA GLY A 123 13.12 -15.84 14.67
C GLY A 123 13.90 -15.08 15.76
N SER A 124 13.44 -13.87 16.12
CA SER A 124 14.06 -13.02 17.14
C SER A 124 13.34 -13.17 18.48
N ARG A 125 13.93 -12.61 19.53
CA ARG A 125 13.35 -12.54 20.88
C ARG A 125 12.92 -11.10 21.17
N LEU A 126 11.94 -10.92 22.05
CA LEU A 126 11.45 -9.58 22.45
C LEU A 126 12.54 -8.71 23.08
N ASP A 127 13.50 -9.32 23.73
CA ASP A 127 14.64 -8.65 24.39
C ASP A 127 15.87 -8.43 23.47
N ASP A 128 15.82 -8.88 22.22
CA ASP A 128 16.88 -8.64 21.25
C ASP A 128 16.91 -7.14 20.87
N PRO A 129 18.05 -6.43 21.04
CA PRO A 129 18.10 -4.98 20.83
C PRO A 129 17.98 -4.57 19.35
N ASP A 130 18.49 -5.39 18.44
CA ASP A 130 18.58 -5.08 17.00
C ASP A 130 17.49 -5.75 16.17
N ARG A 131 16.43 -6.27 16.80
CA ARG A 131 15.33 -6.91 16.10
C ARG A 131 14.50 -5.91 15.29
N PHE A 132 13.84 -6.39 14.27
CA PHE A 132 12.81 -5.62 13.59
C PHE A 132 11.60 -5.40 14.50
N LYS A 133 11.17 -4.16 14.63
CA LYS A 133 9.95 -3.73 15.32
C LYS A 133 9.36 -2.49 14.65
N PHE A 134 8.10 -2.24 14.86
CA PHE A 134 7.50 -0.98 14.43
C PHE A 134 7.85 0.15 15.40
N ASP A 135 8.07 1.33 14.85
CA ASP A 135 8.16 2.56 15.63
C ASP A 135 6.75 3.06 15.91
N GLY A 136 6.40 3.23 17.21
CA GLY A 136 5.06 3.63 17.63
C GLY A 136 4.04 2.48 17.69
N THR A 137 2.81 2.83 18.05
CA THR A 137 1.68 1.90 18.29
C THR A 137 0.42 2.30 17.53
N GLY A 138 0.53 3.16 16.52
CA GLY A 138 -0.59 3.76 15.81
C GLY A 138 -1.16 2.90 14.66
N TYR A 139 -0.72 1.65 14.51
CA TYR A 139 -1.05 0.79 13.36
C TYR A 139 -2.32 -0.06 13.56
N TYR A 140 -3.24 0.40 14.43
CA TYR A 140 -4.55 -0.24 14.62
C TYR A 140 -5.59 0.29 13.63
N ILE A 141 -6.74 -0.38 13.56
CA ILE A 141 -7.86 0.09 12.73
C ILE A 141 -8.50 1.29 13.44
N LYS A 142 -8.13 2.49 13.00
CA LYS A 142 -8.68 3.75 13.53
C LYS A 142 -10.14 3.95 13.08
N THR A 143 -10.91 4.64 13.91
CA THR A 143 -12.27 5.07 13.54
C THR A 143 -12.23 6.15 12.46
N ALA A 144 -13.37 6.39 11.82
CA ALA A 144 -13.49 7.46 10.83
C ALA A 144 -13.20 8.85 11.45
N GLU A 145 -13.61 9.06 12.69
CA GLU A 145 -13.39 10.29 13.42
C GLU A 145 -11.89 10.50 13.72
N GLU A 146 -11.18 9.45 14.16
CA GLU A 146 -9.74 9.50 14.38
C GLU A 146 -8.97 9.79 13.09
N MET A 147 -9.33 9.14 11.99
CA MET A 147 -8.71 9.38 10.68
C MET A 147 -9.00 10.80 10.18
N ARG A 148 -10.22 11.32 10.33
CA ARG A 148 -10.58 12.68 9.92
C ARG A 148 -9.89 13.75 10.78
N GLU A 149 -9.67 13.51 12.06
CA GLU A 149 -8.87 14.43 12.89
C GLU A 149 -7.40 14.40 12.50
N LEU A 150 -6.85 13.21 12.23
CA LEU A 150 -5.46 13.02 11.80
C LEU A 150 -5.17 13.75 10.48
N PHE A 151 -6.09 13.66 9.52
CA PHE A 151 -5.97 14.26 8.19
C PHE A 151 -6.89 15.49 8.01
N LYS A 152 -7.14 16.27 9.06
CA LYS A 152 -8.04 17.44 9.02
C LYS A 152 -7.64 18.50 7.99
N ASP A 153 -6.35 18.61 7.68
CA ASP A 153 -5.83 19.53 6.66
C ASP A 153 -5.99 18.98 5.22
N HIS A 154 -6.37 17.71 5.08
CA HIS A 154 -6.56 17.00 3.82
C HIS A 154 -7.83 16.13 3.86
N PRO A 155 -9.03 16.72 4.07
CA PRO A 155 -10.28 15.96 4.23
C PRO A 155 -10.64 15.14 2.98
N ASP A 156 -10.26 15.61 1.80
CA ASP A 156 -10.40 14.92 0.53
C ASP A 156 -9.66 13.57 0.48
N ALA A 157 -8.54 13.46 1.17
CA ALA A 157 -7.82 12.19 1.28
C ALA A 157 -8.64 11.11 2.02
N CYS A 158 -9.40 11.52 3.04
CA CYS A 158 -10.35 10.62 3.73
C CYS A 158 -11.59 10.33 2.86
N ASP A 159 -12.14 11.33 2.17
CA ASP A 159 -13.32 11.15 1.32
C ASP A 159 -13.02 10.18 0.16
N ASN A 160 -11.83 10.21 -0.39
CA ASN A 160 -11.40 9.30 -1.45
C ASN A 160 -11.36 7.83 -1.02
N THR A 161 -11.28 7.51 0.27
CA THR A 161 -11.41 6.12 0.74
C THR A 161 -12.80 5.55 0.43
N LEU A 162 -13.85 6.35 0.56
CA LEU A 162 -15.22 5.97 0.22
C LEU A 162 -15.39 5.84 -1.29
N VAL A 163 -14.81 6.76 -2.08
CA VAL A 163 -14.81 6.68 -3.55
C VAL A 163 -14.18 5.36 -4.02
N ILE A 164 -13.06 4.96 -3.42
CA ILE A 164 -12.40 3.68 -3.74
C ILE A 164 -13.30 2.51 -3.33
N ALA A 165 -13.87 2.53 -2.12
CA ALA A 165 -14.73 1.46 -1.62
C ALA A 165 -15.94 1.23 -2.53
N GLU A 166 -16.61 2.30 -2.99
CA GLU A 166 -17.75 2.23 -3.93
C GLU A 166 -17.36 1.65 -5.30
N ARG A 167 -16.11 1.84 -5.72
CA ARG A 167 -15.59 1.33 -7.00
C ARG A 167 -15.09 -0.11 -6.94
N CYS A 168 -14.85 -0.63 -5.74
CA CYS A 168 -14.36 -2.00 -5.53
C CYS A 168 -15.52 -2.98 -5.47
N ASN A 169 -15.91 -3.55 -6.62
CA ASN A 169 -17.04 -4.46 -6.78
C ASN A 169 -16.57 -5.80 -7.39
N VAL A 170 -15.62 -6.45 -6.72
CA VAL A 170 -15.11 -7.76 -7.17
C VAL A 170 -15.89 -8.87 -6.47
N MET A 171 -16.52 -9.74 -7.27
CA MET A 171 -17.15 -10.96 -6.78
C MET A 171 -16.34 -12.17 -7.24
N PHE A 172 -16.12 -13.09 -6.34
CA PHE A 172 -15.61 -14.42 -6.69
C PHE A 172 -16.78 -15.34 -6.95
N ASP A 173 -16.66 -16.11 -8.03
CA ASP A 173 -17.66 -17.14 -8.36
C ASP A 173 -17.36 -18.37 -7.49
N ASP A 174 -18.10 -18.48 -6.39
CA ASP A 174 -18.01 -19.55 -5.40
C ASP A 174 -19.19 -20.54 -5.53
N HIS A 175 -19.61 -20.82 -6.77
CA HIS A 175 -20.68 -21.78 -6.99
C HIS A 175 -20.51 -23.03 -6.13
N GLU A 176 -21.50 -23.32 -5.32
CA GLU A 176 -21.54 -24.51 -4.44
C GLU A 176 -21.35 -25.82 -5.22
N ASP A 177 -21.59 -25.81 -6.55
CA ASP A 177 -21.43 -26.94 -7.45
C ASP A 177 -20.10 -27.00 -8.21
N GLY A 178 -19.17 -26.06 -7.96
CA GLY A 178 -18.03 -25.83 -8.84
C GLY A 178 -16.65 -26.10 -8.28
N ALA A 179 -16.31 -27.34 -8.05
CA ALA A 179 -14.90 -27.69 -8.13
C ALA A 179 -14.44 -27.51 -9.59
N PHE A 180 -13.73 -26.40 -9.90
CA PHE A 180 -13.07 -26.20 -11.18
C PHE A 180 -11.94 -27.22 -11.34
N MET A 181 -12.31 -28.45 -11.63
CA MET A 181 -11.35 -29.50 -11.91
C MET A 181 -10.73 -29.27 -13.28
N PRO A 182 -9.39 -29.33 -13.39
CA PRO A 182 -8.75 -29.26 -14.70
C PRO A 182 -9.26 -30.40 -15.58
N LYS A 183 -9.68 -30.05 -16.80
CA LYS A 183 -10.01 -31.08 -17.80
C LYS A 183 -8.71 -31.70 -18.31
N PHE A 184 -8.40 -32.89 -17.85
CA PHE A 184 -7.30 -33.67 -18.40
C PHE A 184 -7.71 -34.19 -19.80
N PRO A 185 -6.92 -33.95 -20.86
CA PRO A 185 -7.11 -34.66 -22.11
C PRO A 185 -6.74 -36.11 -21.86
N CYS A 186 -7.73 -37.00 -21.89
CA CYS A 186 -7.47 -38.44 -21.97
C CYS A 186 -6.99 -38.78 -23.37
N PRO A 187 -5.95 -39.60 -23.51
CA PRO A 187 -5.48 -40.08 -24.82
C PRO A 187 -6.51 -40.92 -25.53
#